data_120d331946236aaf6e8a87be095595d7
#
_entry.id   120d331946236aaf6e8a87be095595d7
#
_cell.length_a   1.000
_cell.length_b   1.000
_cell.length_c   1.000
_cell.angle_alpha   90.00
_cell.angle_beta   90.00
_cell.angle_gamma   90.00
#
_symmetry.space_group_name_H-M   'P 1'
#
loop_
_entity.id
_entity.type
_entity.pdbx_description
1 polymer ?
#
loop_
_entity_poly.entity_id
_entity_poly.type
_entity_poly.pdbx_seq_one_letter_code
_entity_poly.pdbx_strand_id
1 'polypeptide(L)'
;MENQITEGVRAALVSVVTRGTAEDAEISLAELERLLDTAGGVTVFKMIQNKEAPDVRTYLGSGKTAELAFYVARNEINLVVFDCELSPSQIRNLEQALGDTVRVIDRSMLILDIFALHAASGEGKLQVELAQLKYTAPRLMGKGTELSRLGGGIGTRGPGESQLETDRRHLQRRIRMLEQSLAEMAENRRTQRVARDRSGQARVAIVGYTNAGKSTLLNYLTDAGILAENKLFATLDPTTRKCRLPGGETILLTDTVGFIRNLPHHLIHAFRSTLDEAVNADLLLIMVDASDAQAASQIEVTEALLQDLGAGDKPVLYVFNKCDLGVAIPGAVHGRENVMYISAATGQGVERLLARIEEMLHEGSRRVTFRIPNDKQGVLSILYRNATVEDIRYGTDAVEVTAVVDARVYGQLRVYDTDPPKETDQW
;
A
#
# COMPACT_ATOMS: atom_id res chain seq x y z
N MET A 1 -20.86 -15.53 4.01
CA MET A 1 -19.75 -14.85 4.75
C MET A 1 -20.22 -13.46 5.15
N GLU A 2 -20.87 -13.39 6.32
CA GLU A 2 -21.35 -12.13 6.91
C GLU A 2 -20.31 -11.68 7.94
N ASN A 3 -19.18 -11.16 7.46
CA ASN A 3 -18.12 -10.70 8.37
C ASN A 3 -17.77 -9.21 8.19
N GLN A 4 -18.52 -8.49 7.37
CA GLN A 4 -18.31 -7.06 7.18
C GLN A 4 -18.92 -6.25 8.32
N ILE A 5 -18.24 -5.19 8.73
CA ILE A 5 -18.78 -4.17 9.62
C ILE A 5 -19.89 -3.45 8.85
N THR A 6 -21.10 -3.47 9.38
CA THR A 6 -22.27 -2.79 8.80
C THR A 6 -22.51 -1.46 9.48
N GLU A 7 -23.22 -0.56 8.81
CA GLU A 7 -23.63 0.72 9.43
C GLU A 7 -24.33 0.51 10.77
N GLY A 8 -23.95 1.31 11.79
CA GLY A 8 -24.52 1.24 13.14
C GLY A 8 -23.77 0.34 14.12
N VAL A 9 -22.64 -0.27 13.73
CA VAL A 9 -21.78 -1.03 14.67
C VAL A 9 -21.19 -0.09 15.70
N ARG A 10 -21.44 -0.39 16.99
CA ARG A 10 -20.94 0.37 18.15
C ARG A 10 -19.71 -0.33 18.70
N ALA A 11 -18.56 0.35 18.68
CA ALA A 11 -17.30 -0.28 19.00
C ALA A 11 -16.58 0.33 20.21
N ALA A 12 -15.81 -0.53 20.92
CA ALA A 12 -14.75 -0.12 21.83
C ALA A 12 -13.38 -0.35 21.18
N LEU A 13 -12.48 0.62 21.30
CA LEU A 13 -11.10 0.52 20.85
C LEU A 13 -10.18 0.30 22.04
N VAL A 14 -9.27 -0.66 21.92
CA VAL A 14 -8.42 -1.10 23.02
C VAL A 14 -6.95 -1.12 22.56
N SER A 15 -6.08 -0.45 23.33
CA SER A 15 -4.64 -0.49 23.15
C SER A 15 -3.93 -0.93 24.43
N VAL A 16 -2.90 -1.76 24.27
CA VAL A 16 -2.02 -2.16 25.38
C VAL A 16 -0.60 -1.69 25.08
N VAL A 17 -0.12 -0.77 25.88
CA VAL A 17 1.24 -0.21 25.77
C VAL A 17 2.20 -1.11 26.51
N THR A 18 3.07 -1.77 25.77
CA THR A 18 4.15 -2.61 26.33
C THR A 18 5.53 -1.96 26.15
N ARG A 19 5.66 -1.12 25.13
CA ARG A 19 6.83 -0.30 24.81
C ARG A 19 6.31 0.99 24.17
N GLY A 20 6.98 2.12 24.41
CA GLY A 20 6.58 3.43 23.93
C GLY A 20 5.88 4.24 25.00
N THR A 21 5.29 5.34 24.59
CA THR A 21 4.64 6.31 25.47
C THR A 21 3.11 6.17 25.42
N ALA A 22 2.41 6.73 26.41
CA ALA A 22 0.95 6.83 26.36
C ALA A 22 0.49 7.69 25.17
N GLU A 23 1.28 8.68 24.78
CA GLU A 23 1.02 9.54 23.63
C GLU A 23 1.04 8.74 22.31
N ASP A 24 2.00 7.81 22.13
CA ASP A 24 2.03 6.92 20.97
C ASP A 24 0.77 6.04 20.87
N ALA A 25 0.26 5.59 22.03
CA ALA A 25 -0.98 4.80 22.07
C ALA A 25 -2.22 5.64 21.73
N GLU A 26 -2.27 6.89 22.18
CA GLU A 26 -3.37 7.81 21.82
C GLU A 26 -3.39 8.11 20.32
N ILE A 27 -2.22 8.34 19.72
CA ILE A 27 -2.06 8.54 18.28
C ILE A 27 -2.51 7.29 17.51
N SER A 28 -2.09 6.10 17.96
CA SER A 28 -2.47 4.83 17.34
C SER A 28 -3.97 4.54 17.46
N LEU A 29 -4.58 4.83 18.61
CA LEU A 29 -6.03 4.71 18.79
C LEU A 29 -6.82 5.74 17.97
N ALA A 30 -6.31 6.96 17.80
CA ALA A 30 -6.94 7.93 16.91
C ALA A 30 -6.92 7.48 15.45
N GLU A 31 -5.85 6.83 15.01
CA GLU A 31 -5.76 6.21 13.69
C GLU A 31 -6.71 5.00 13.57
N LEU A 32 -6.79 4.14 14.59
CA LEU A 32 -7.70 3.00 14.65
C LEU A 32 -9.17 3.45 14.60
N GLU A 33 -9.51 4.58 15.23
CA GLU A 33 -10.84 5.20 15.15
C GLU A 33 -11.18 5.61 13.70
N ARG A 34 -10.24 6.24 13.00
CA ARG A 34 -10.42 6.62 11.59
C ARG A 34 -10.56 5.38 10.67
N LEU A 35 -9.87 4.28 10.99
CA LEU A 35 -10.06 3.00 10.32
C LEU A 35 -11.47 2.46 10.55
N LEU A 36 -11.93 2.47 11.79
CA LEU A 36 -13.27 2.01 12.15
C LEU A 36 -14.36 2.85 11.46
N ASP A 37 -14.21 4.17 11.44
CA ASP A 37 -15.12 5.09 10.74
C ASP A 37 -15.15 4.77 9.22
N THR A 38 -14.01 4.50 8.63
CA THR A 38 -13.93 4.06 7.22
C THR A 38 -14.69 2.76 6.96
N ALA A 39 -14.69 1.84 7.93
CA ALA A 39 -15.46 0.60 7.87
C ALA A 39 -16.96 0.79 8.19
N GLY A 40 -17.41 2.00 8.54
CA GLY A 40 -18.80 2.30 8.88
C GLY A 40 -19.18 2.08 10.35
N GLY A 41 -18.21 1.85 11.23
CA GLY A 41 -18.43 1.67 12.66
C GLY A 41 -18.30 2.98 13.45
N VAL A 42 -18.88 3.03 14.65
CA VAL A 42 -18.87 4.19 15.55
C VAL A 42 -18.11 3.86 16.83
N THR A 43 -17.08 4.65 17.13
CA THR A 43 -16.34 4.52 18.41
C THR A 43 -17.16 5.08 19.56
N VAL A 44 -17.46 4.23 20.54
CA VAL A 44 -18.21 4.59 21.75
C VAL A 44 -17.30 4.73 22.96
N PHE A 45 -16.23 3.91 22.99
CA PHE A 45 -15.32 3.84 24.14
C PHE A 45 -13.89 3.56 23.70
N LYS A 46 -12.92 4.16 24.38
CA LYS A 46 -11.49 3.91 24.19
C LYS A 46 -10.85 3.48 25.50
N MET A 47 -9.99 2.48 25.46
CA MET A 47 -9.26 1.97 26.62
C MET A 47 -7.79 1.82 26.31
N ILE A 48 -6.94 2.37 27.18
CA ILE A 48 -5.49 2.16 27.15
C ILE A 48 -5.08 1.43 28.45
N GLN A 49 -4.25 0.43 28.32
CA GLN A 49 -3.61 -0.23 29.45
C GLN A 49 -2.09 -0.22 29.28
N ASN A 50 -1.38 0.32 30.29
CA ASN A 50 0.08 0.18 30.37
C ASN A 50 0.40 -1.13 31.07
N LYS A 51 1.30 -1.94 30.47
CA LYS A 51 1.69 -3.24 30.97
C LYS A 51 3.09 -3.61 30.47
N GLU A 52 3.90 -4.27 31.29
CA GLU A 52 5.24 -4.72 30.86
C GLU A 52 5.19 -5.79 29.76
N ALA A 53 4.19 -6.66 29.81
CA ALA A 53 3.91 -7.69 28.81
C ALA A 53 2.40 -7.94 28.67
N PRO A 54 1.90 -8.28 27.46
CA PRO A 54 0.51 -8.65 27.25
C PRO A 54 0.14 -9.89 28.05
N ASP A 55 -1.11 -9.99 28.49
CA ASP A 55 -1.61 -11.20 29.10
C ASP A 55 -1.75 -12.33 28.07
N VAL A 56 -1.31 -13.54 28.45
CA VAL A 56 -1.31 -14.69 27.54
C VAL A 56 -2.74 -15.11 27.15
N ARG A 57 -3.71 -14.94 28.06
CA ARG A 57 -5.11 -15.39 27.84
C ARG A 57 -5.98 -14.37 27.14
N THR A 58 -5.89 -13.11 27.54
CA THR A 58 -6.83 -12.06 27.13
C THR A 58 -6.16 -10.81 26.59
N TYR A 59 -4.82 -10.81 26.45
CA TYR A 59 -4.02 -9.65 26.10
C TYR A 59 -4.08 -8.52 27.15
N LEU A 60 -5.28 -8.22 27.67
CA LEU A 60 -5.52 -7.33 28.82
C LEU A 60 -5.30 -8.07 30.14
N GLY A 61 -5.02 -7.30 31.21
CA GLY A 61 -5.10 -7.85 32.57
C GLY A 61 -6.55 -8.15 32.98
N SER A 62 -6.75 -9.10 33.91
CA SER A 62 -8.08 -9.55 34.33
C SER A 62 -8.99 -8.41 34.81
N GLY A 63 -8.44 -7.45 35.58
CA GLY A 63 -9.19 -6.27 36.04
C GLY A 63 -9.65 -5.38 34.89
N LYS A 64 -8.80 -5.13 33.89
CA LYS A 64 -9.17 -4.33 32.71
C LYS A 64 -10.12 -5.10 31.79
N THR A 65 -10.03 -6.41 31.72
CA THR A 65 -11.02 -7.24 31.00
C THR A 65 -12.42 -7.12 31.63
N ALA A 66 -12.52 -7.15 32.98
CA ALA A 66 -13.77 -6.98 33.70
C ALA A 66 -14.34 -5.54 33.53
N GLU A 67 -13.47 -4.53 33.58
CA GLU A 67 -13.82 -3.14 33.30
C GLU A 67 -14.38 -2.97 31.88
N LEU A 68 -13.70 -3.56 30.88
CA LEU A 68 -14.16 -3.55 29.49
C LEU A 68 -15.53 -4.22 29.35
N ALA A 69 -15.73 -5.40 29.98
CA ALA A 69 -17.01 -6.10 29.95
C ALA A 69 -18.15 -5.24 30.53
N PHE A 70 -17.89 -4.52 31.62
CA PHE A 70 -18.84 -3.59 32.20
C PHE A 70 -19.25 -2.45 31.24
N TYR A 71 -18.26 -1.84 30.58
CA TYR A 71 -18.54 -0.77 29.60
C TYR A 71 -19.24 -1.29 28.35
N VAL A 72 -18.86 -2.46 27.87
CA VAL A 72 -19.49 -3.14 26.73
C VAL A 72 -20.97 -3.36 26.98
N ALA A 73 -21.33 -3.94 28.13
CA ALA A 73 -22.74 -4.20 28.49
C ALA A 73 -23.54 -2.91 28.67
N ARG A 74 -22.94 -1.88 29.33
CA ARG A 74 -23.64 -0.63 29.63
C ARG A 74 -23.91 0.23 28.40
N ASN A 75 -23.03 0.18 27.40
CA ASN A 75 -23.10 1.04 26.22
C ASN A 75 -23.59 0.31 24.97
N GLU A 76 -24.10 -0.91 25.09
CA GLU A 76 -24.57 -1.72 23.96
C GLU A 76 -23.52 -1.86 22.85
N ILE A 77 -22.25 -2.08 23.25
CA ILE A 77 -21.14 -2.25 22.33
C ILE A 77 -21.19 -3.68 21.80
N ASN A 78 -21.17 -3.84 20.50
CA ASN A 78 -21.23 -5.13 19.81
C ASN A 78 -19.92 -5.51 19.11
N LEU A 79 -18.94 -4.60 19.07
CA LEU A 79 -17.62 -4.81 18.50
C LEU A 79 -16.53 -4.30 19.45
N VAL A 80 -15.47 -5.08 19.65
CA VAL A 80 -14.25 -4.62 20.32
C VAL A 80 -13.08 -4.78 19.37
N VAL A 81 -12.34 -3.71 19.13
CA VAL A 81 -11.19 -3.68 18.23
C VAL A 81 -9.90 -3.45 19.02
N PHE A 82 -8.98 -4.39 18.93
CA PHE A 82 -7.66 -4.26 19.53
C PHE A 82 -6.64 -3.67 18.55
N ASP A 83 -5.85 -2.75 19.04
CA ASP A 83 -4.78 -2.06 18.28
C ASP A 83 -3.48 -2.89 18.19
N CYS A 84 -3.61 -4.20 18.07
CA CYS A 84 -2.53 -5.17 17.98
C CYS A 84 -3.03 -6.45 17.31
N GLU A 85 -2.13 -7.37 16.99
CA GLU A 85 -2.54 -8.71 16.57
C GLU A 85 -2.89 -9.59 17.77
N LEU A 86 -4.03 -10.28 17.68
CA LEU A 86 -4.50 -11.23 18.69
C LEU A 86 -4.35 -12.67 18.21
N SER A 87 -3.93 -13.55 19.12
CA SER A 87 -3.98 -14.97 18.85
C SER A 87 -5.43 -15.48 18.83
N PRO A 88 -5.70 -16.61 18.13
CA PRO A 88 -7.04 -17.22 18.12
C PRO A 88 -7.59 -17.55 19.50
N SER A 89 -6.72 -17.92 20.44
CA SER A 89 -7.09 -18.21 21.84
C SER A 89 -7.46 -16.94 22.61
N GLN A 90 -6.73 -15.84 22.39
CA GLN A 90 -7.06 -14.56 23.03
C GLN A 90 -8.39 -14.02 22.57
N ILE A 91 -8.70 -14.07 21.26
CA ILE A 91 -10.00 -13.66 20.74
C ILE A 91 -11.13 -14.45 21.41
N ARG A 92 -11.04 -15.77 21.46
CA ARG A 92 -12.06 -16.61 22.11
C ARG A 92 -12.24 -16.29 23.59
N ASN A 93 -11.13 -16.17 24.32
CA ASN A 93 -11.20 -15.87 25.76
C ASN A 93 -11.81 -14.50 26.03
N LEU A 94 -11.55 -13.51 25.14
CA LEU A 94 -12.13 -12.19 25.22
C LEU A 94 -13.63 -12.24 24.88
N GLU A 95 -14.04 -12.91 23.80
CA GLU A 95 -15.45 -13.08 23.44
C GLU A 95 -16.23 -13.75 24.59
N GLN A 96 -15.70 -14.79 25.21
CA GLN A 96 -16.30 -15.42 26.39
C GLN A 96 -16.41 -14.48 27.60
N ALA A 97 -15.39 -13.63 27.80
CA ALA A 97 -15.40 -12.68 28.93
C ALA A 97 -16.32 -11.48 28.72
N LEU A 98 -16.52 -11.07 27.45
CA LEU A 98 -17.31 -9.89 27.08
C LEU A 98 -18.79 -10.22 26.80
N GLY A 99 -19.09 -11.48 26.49
CA GLY A 99 -20.44 -11.97 26.19
C GLY A 99 -20.59 -12.42 24.72
N ASP A 100 -21.48 -13.38 24.49
CA ASP A 100 -21.66 -14.08 23.21
C ASP A 100 -22.12 -13.17 22.04
N THR A 101 -22.64 -11.98 22.35
CA THR A 101 -23.11 -10.98 21.35
C THR A 101 -22.03 -10.02 20.91
N VAL A 102 -20.84 -10.08 21.54
CA VAL A 102 -19.73 -9.15 21.29
C VAL A 102 -18.69 -9.81 20.40
N ARG A 103 -18.45 -9.24 19.25
CA ARG A 103 -17.39 -9.66 18.35
C ARG A 103 -16.07 -8.99 18.75
N VAL A 104 -15.00 -9.76 18.79
CA VAL A 104 -13.64 -9.25 19.02
C VAL A 104 -12.83 -9.40 17.75
N ILE A 105 -12.27 -8.30 17.27
CA ILE A 105 -11.34 -8.27 16.15
C ILE A 105 -10.07 -7.52 16.53
N ASP A 106 -9.07 -7.65 15.71
CA ASP A 106 -7.84 -6.88 15.83
C ASP A 106 -7.66 -5.92 14.64
N ARG A 107 -6.62 -5.09 14.71
CA ARG A 107 -6.27 -4.11 13.68
C ARG A 107 -6.14 -4.76 12.29
N SER A 108 -5.56 -5.96 12.20
CA SER A 108 -5.40 -6.68 10.95
C SER A 108 -6.72 -7.05 10.30
N MET A 109 -7.67 -7.55 11.09
CA MET A 109 -8.99 -7.89 10.57
C MET A 109 -9.78 -6.66 10.14
N LEU A 110 -9.69 -5.56 10.91
CA LEU A 110 -10.33 -4.29 10.53
C LEU A 110 -9.80 -3.77 9.19
N ILE A 111 -8.49 -3.80 8.97
CA ILE A 111 -7.87 -3.40 7.69
C ILE A 111 -8.36 -4.31 6.55
N LEU A 112 -8.44 -5.62 6.77
CA LEU A 112 -8.96 -6.56 5.77
C LEU A 112 -10.43 -6.32 5.44
N ASP A 113 -11.25 -5.97 6.42
CA ASP A 113 -12.66 -5.62 6.20
C ASP A 113 -12.78 -4.33 5.36
N ILE A 114 -11.94 -3.31 5.62
CA ILE A 114 -11.87 -2.09 4.80
C ILE A 114 -11.43 -2.42 3.36
N PHE A 115 -10.43 -3.26 3.20
CA PHE A 115 -9.97 -3.69 1.87
C PHE A 115 -11.06 -4.44 1.10
N ALA A 116 -11.88 -5.25 1.78
CA ALA A 116 -13.00 -5.94 1.17
C ALA A 116 -14.09 -4.96 0.65
N LEU A 117 -14.27 -3.82 1.33
CA LEU A 117 -15.19 -2.77 0.89
C LEU A 117 -14.68 -2.00 -0.35
N HIS A 118 -13.36 -1.80 -0.46
CA HIS A 118 -12.77 -0.95 -1.51
C HIS A 118 -12.16 -1.73 -2.68
N ALA A 119 -12.06 -3.06 -2.63
CA ALA A 119 -11.58 -3.89 -3.72
C ALA A 119 -12.56 -3.81 -4.91
N ALA A 120 -12.18 -3.10 -5.96
CA ALA A 120 -12.97 -2.94 -7.18
C ALA A 120 -12.58 -3.97 -8.24
N SER A 121 -11.28 -4.23 -8.44
CA SER A 121 -10.77 -5.14 -9.44
C SER A 121 -11.03 -6.62 -9.09
N GLY A 122 -11.10 -7.47 -10.10
CA GLY A 122 -11.19 -8.92 -9.89
C GLY A 122 -9.98 -9.47 -9.13
N GLU A 123 -8.79 -8.94 -9.39
CA GLU A 123 -7.57 -9.34 -8.70
C GLU A 123 -7.57 -8.87 -7.23
N GLY A 124 -7.90 -7.60 -6.97
CA GLY A 124 -7.98 -7.07 -5.61
C GLY A 124 -8.96 -7.85 -4.76
N LYS A 125 -10.13 -8.23 -5.29
CA LYS A 125 -11.12 -9.08 -4.60
C LYS A 125 -10.56 -10.45 -4.24
N LEU A 126 -9.84 -11.10 -5.17
CA LEU A 126 -9.22 -12.41 -4.91
C LEU A 126 -8.09 -12.32 -3.87
N GLN A 127 -7.29 -11.23 -3.89
CA GLN A 127 -6.23 -10.99 -2.91
C GLN A 127 -6.80 -10.76 -1.51
N VAL A 128 -7.85 -9.94 -1.38
CA VAL A 128 -8.52 -9.69 -0.10
C VAL A 128 -9.15 -10.98 0.42
N GLU A 129 -9.87 -11.72 -0.41
CA GLU A 129 -10.47 -13.01 -0.01
C GLU A 129 -9.40 -14.00 0.48
N LEU A 130 -8.29 -14.11 -0.26
CA LEU A 130 -7.17 -14.96 0.13
C LEU A 130 -6.56 -14.54 1.47
N ALA A 131 -6.34 -13.24 1.67
CA ALA A 131 -5.80 -12.70 2.92
C ALA A 131 -6.75 -12.96 4.10
N GLN A 132 -8.05 -12.68 3.93
CA GLN A 132 -9.06 -12.96 4.95
C GLN A 132 -9.14 -14.45 5.30
N LEU A 133 -9.12 -15.34 4.31
CA LEU A 133 -9.15 -16.79 4.54
C LEU A 133 -7.90 -17.26 5.27
N LYS A 134 -6.71 -16.83 4.87
CA LYS A 134 -5.45 -17.18 5.55
C LYS A 134 -5.43 -16.66 6.99
N TYR A 135 -5.98 -15.49 7.22
CA TYR A 135 -6.04 -14.88 8.54
C TYR A 135 -7.08 -15.53 9.45
N THR A 136 -8.24 -15.91 8.94
CA THR A 136 -9.33 -16.50 9.71
C THR A 136 -9.22 -18.03 9.87
N ALA A 137 -8.59 -18.74 8.94
CA ALA A 137 -8.49 -20.20 8.96
C ALA A 137 -7.91 -20.77 10.30
N PRO A 138 -6.83 -20.23 10.91
CA PRO A 138 -6.35 -20.69 12.20
C PRO A 138 -7.33 -20.43 13.35
N ARG A 139 -8.17 -19.40 13.22
CA ARG A 139 -9.18 -18.99 14.22
C ARG A 139 -10.39 -19.89 14.23
N LEU A 140 -10.80 -20.41 13.08
CA LEU A 140 -11.91 -21.35 12.93
C LEU A 140 -11.56 -22.73 13.48
N MET A 141 -10.31 -23.16 13.37
CA MET A 141 -9.86 -24.48 13.84
C MET A 141 -9.93 -24.65 15.37
N GLY A 142 -10.04 -23.59 16.13
CA GLY A 142 -10.13 -23.66 17.59
C GLY A 142 -11.52 -23.86 18.18
N LYS A 143 -12.60 -23.61 17.41
CA LYS A 143 -13.99 -23.77 17.92
C LYS A 143 -14.44 -25.21 18.02
N GLY A 144 -13.78 -26.15 17.37
CA GLY A 144 -14.20 -27.55 17.32
C GLY A 144 -13.73 -28.45 18.45
N THR A 145 -12.70 -28.06 19.17
CA THR A 145 -12.23 -28.81 20.34
C THR A 145 -13.18 -28.70 21.54
N GLU A 146 -14.05 -27.70 21.60
CA GLU A 146 -15.07 -27.58 22.66
C GLU A 146 -16.31 -28.42 22.39
N LEU A 147 -16.74 -28.54 21.12
CA LEU A 147 -17.84 -29.41 20.72
C LEU A 147 -17.51 -30.91 20.88
N SER A 148 -16.23 -31.29 20.73
CA SER A 148 -15.77 -32.66 20.93
C SER A 148 -15.64 -33.06 22.41
N ARG A 149 -15.50 -32.10 23.32
CA ARG A 149 -15.47 -32.38 24.78
C ARG A 149 -16.83 -32.69 25.39
N LEU A 150 -17.92 -32.31 24.73
CA LEU A 150 -19.31 -32.55 25.20
C LEU A 150 -19.88 -33.90 24.74
N GLY A 151 -19.19 -34.66 23.92
CA GLY A 151 -19.69 -35.88 23.32
C GLY A 151 -18.72 -37.05 23.37
N GLY A 152 -18.52 -37.70 24.51
CA GLY A 152 -18.30 -39.09 24.55
C GLY A 152 -16.87 -39.64 24.58
N GLY A 153 -16.76 -40.76 25.10
CA GLY A 153 -15.71 -41.67 25.41
C GLY A 153 -14.57 -41.88 24.39
N ILE A 154 -13.49 -42.42 24.91
CA ILE A 154 -12.23 -42.76 24.22
C ILE A 154 -12.52 -43.64 22.99
N GLY A 155 -12.32 -43.07 21.76
CA GLY A 155 -12.24 -43.87 20.56
C GLY A 155 -13.30 -43.63 19.45
N THR A 156 -14.28 -42.75 19.65
CA THR A 156 -15.26 -42.42 18.60
C THR A 156 -15.02 -41.01 18.05
N ARG A 157 -14.66 -40.89 16.76
CA ARG A 157 -14.73 -39.63 16.00
C ARG A 157 -16.17 -39.13 16.02
N GLY A 158 -16.45 -38.12 16.84
CA GLY A 158 -17.78 -37.50 16.89
C GLY A 158 -18.12 -36.78 15.58
N PRO A 159 -19.43 -36.61 15.26
CA PRO A 159 -19.87 -35.90 14.04
C PRO A 159 -19.31 -34.47 13.92
N GLY A 160 -18.93 -33.82 15.03
CA GLY A 160 -18.29 -32.51 15.06
C GLY A 160 -16.84 -32.50 14.54
N GLU A 161 -16.04 -33.55 14.78
CA GLU A 161 -14.68 -33.66 14.22
C GLU A 161 -14.70 -33.88 12.71
N SER A 162 -15.65 -34.64 12.18
CA SER A 162 -15.78 -34.85 10.74
C SER A 162 -16.21 -33.58 10.02
N GLN A 163 -17.07 -32.77 10.60
CA GLN A 163 -17.53 -31.51 10.01
C GLN A 163 -16.42 -30.49 9.98
N LEU A 164 -15.67 -30.32 11.07
CA LEU A 164 -14.50 -29.42 11.14
C LEU A 164 -13.41 -29.82 10.15
N GLU A 165 -13.12 -31.10 10.03
CA GLU A 165 -12.12 -31.56 9.06
C GLU A 165 -12.60 -31.36 7.61
N THR A 166 -13.89 -31.47 7.36
CA THR A 166 -14.50 -31.16 6.07
C THR A 166 -14.41 -29.67 5.77
N ASP A 167 -14.76 -28.80 6.72
CA ASP A 167 -14.67 -27.35 6.60
C ASP A 167 -13.22 -26.90 6.40
N ARG A 168 -12.29 -27.49 7.12
CA ARG A 168 -10.85 -27.25 6.93
C ARG A 168 -10.39 -27.61 5.52
N ARG A 169 -10.82 -28.76 4.98
CA ARG A 169 -10.49 -29.19 3.62
C ARG A 169 -11.08 -28.24 2.58
N HIS A 170 -12.32 -27.77 2.80
CA HIS A 170 -12.95 -26.78 1.93
C HIS A 170 -12.18 -25.46 1.93
N LEU A 171 -11.81 -24.93 3.11
CA LEU A 171 -11.00 -23.72 3.23
C LEU A 171 -9.64 -23.86 2.54
N GLN A 172 -8.93 -24.98 2.78
CA GLN A 172 -7.63 -25.22 2.15
C GLN A 172 -7.74 -25.38 0.63
N ARG A 173 -8.83 -25.97 0.12
CA ARG A 173 -9.09 -26.05 -1.31
C ARG A 173 -9.33 -24.65 -1.88
N ARG A 174 -10.13 -23.82 -1.21
CA ARG A 174 -10.41 -22.45 -1.63
C ARG A 174 -9.15 -21.61 -1.67
N ILE A 175 -8.32 -21.67 -0.61
CA ILE A 175 -7.02 -20.99 -0.56
C ILE A 175 -6.15 -21.36 -1.77
N ARG A 176 -5.99 -22.66 -2.06
CA ARG A 176 -5.18 -23.12 -3.20
C ARG A 176 -5.73 -22.64 -4.54
N MET A 177 -7.05 -22.64 -4.74
CA MET A 177 -7.67 -22.13 -5.96
C MET A 177 -7.39 -20.62 -6.14
N LEU A 178 -7.48 -19.83 -5.06
CA LEU A 178 -7.19 -18.40 -5.09
C LEU A 178 -5.71 -18.14 -5.38
N GLU A 179 -4.80 -18.88 -4.75
CA GLU A 179 -3.36 -18.78 -5.01
C GLU A 179 -3.01 -19.08 -6.47
N GLN A 180 -3.64 -20.11 -7.05
CA GLN A 180 -3.44 -20.45 -8.46
C GLN A 180 -3.96 -19.34 -9.38
N SER A 181 -5.17 -18.84 -9.15
CA SER A 181 -5.75 -17.76 -9.97
C SER A 181 -4.91 -16.48 -9.92
N LEU A 182 -4.39 -16.13 -8.74
CA LEU A 182 -3.50 -14.97 -8.57
C LEU A 182 -2.15 -15.18 -9.25
N ALA A 183 -1.60 -16.40 -9.24
CA ALA A 183 -0.35 -16.71 -9.94
C ALA A 183 -0.52 -16.56 -11.47
N GLU A 184 -1.65 -17.04 -12.04
CA GLU A 184 -1.98 -16.87 -13.46
C GLU A 184 -2.12 -15.39 -13.84
N MET A 185 -2.78 -14.58 -12.99
CA MET A 185 -2.89 -13.12 -13.19
C MET A 185 -1.52 -12.43 -13.13
N ALA A 186 -0.65 -12.84 -12.21
CA ALA A 186 0.70 -12.29 -12.08
C ALA A 186 1.54 -12.55 -13.34
N GLU A 187 1.45 -13.74 -13.95
CA GLU A 187 2.17 -14.05 -15.20
C GLU A 187 1.63 -13.23 -16.37
N ASN A 188 0.32 -13.05 -16.47
CA ASN A 188 -0.29 -12.19 -17.48
C ASN A 188 0.18 -10.74 -17.34
N ARG A 189 0.26 -10.21 -16.11
CA ARG A 189 0.81 -8.87 -15.85
C ARG A 189 2.27 -8.76 -16.26
N ARG A 190 3.08 -9.78 -15.96
CA ARG A 190 4.50 -9.82 -16.36
C ARG A 190 4.64 -9.70 -17.88
N THR A 191 3.82 -10.43 -18.63
CA THR A 191 3.81 -10.37 -20.09
C THR A 191 3.40 -8.99 -20.61
N GLN A 192 2.35 -8.39 -20.03
CA GLN A 192 1.93 -7.03 -20.39
C GLN A 192 2.97 -5.98 -20.00
N ARG A 193 3.70 -6.20 -18.88
CA ARG A 193 4.77 -5.32 -18.42
C ARG A 193 5.93 -5.28 -19.42
N VAL A 194 6.38 -6.45 -19.90
CA VAL A 194 7.41 -6.53 -20.97
C VAL A 194 7.00 -5.77 -22.23
N ALA A 195 5.72 -5.82 -22.60
CA ALA A 195 5.22 -5.05 -23.73
C ALA A 195 5.23 -3.52 -23.48
N ARG A 196 4.92 -3.07 -22.24
CA ARG A 196 4.99 -1.65 -21.83
C ARG A 196 6.43 -1.16 -21.74
N ASP A 197 7.36 -2.01 -21.27
CA ASP A 197 8.79 -1.68 -21.19
C ASP A 197 9.38 -1.32 -22.56
N ARG A 198 8.87 -1.94 -23.61
CA ARG A 198 9.22 -1.62 -25.00
C ARG A 198 8.71 -0.25 -25.47
N SER A 199 7.70 0.32 -24.79
CA SER A 199 7.17 1.64 -25.15
C SER A 199 8.06 2.81 -24.74
N GLY A 200 9.07 2.56 -23.87
CA GLY A 200 10.03 3.58 -23.43
C GLY A 200 9.50 4.63 -22.45
N GLN A 201 8.21 4.60 -22.10
CA GLN A 201 7.61 5.62 -21.23
C GLN A 201 8.13 5.50 -19.79
N ALA A 202 8.57 6.60 -19.20
CA ALA A 202 8.98 6.68 -17.80
C ALA A 202 7.77 6.42 -16.88
N ARG A 203 8.03 5.77 -15.75
CA ARG A 203 7.03 5.39 -14.74
C ARG A 203 7.27 6.15 -13.47
N VAL A 204 6.23 6.81 -12.99
CA VAL A 204 6.24 7.55 -11.74
C VAL A 204 5.16 6.96 -10.83
N ALA A 205 5.54 6.48 -9.65
CA ALA A 205 4.59 5.96 -8.68
C ALA A 205 4.34 6.96 -7.57
N ILE A 206 3.07 7.21 -7.28
CA ILE A 206 2.64 8.02 -6.15
C ILE A 206 2.45 7.08 -4.96
N VAL A 207 3.30 7.22 -3.96
CA VAL A 207 3.29 6.44 -2.72
C VAL A 207 3.11 7.38 -1.52
N GLY A 208 2.85 6.84 -0.36
CA GLY A 208 2.75 7.63 0.86
C GLY A 208 1.60 7.20 1.74
N TYR A 209 1.45 7.87 2.85
CA TYR A 209 0.50 7.51 3.89
C TYR A 209 -0.95 7.56 3.37
N THR A 210 -1.82 6.78 3.97
CA THR A 210 -3.24 6.82 3.60
C THR A 210 -3.82 8.21 3.86
N ASN A 211 -4.71 8.66 2.98
CA ASN A 211 -5.30 10.02 3.01
C ASN A 211 -4.32 11.20 2.82
N ALA A 212 -3.10 10.98 2.31
CA ALA A 212 -2.18 12.07 1.95
C ALA A 212 -2.59 12.84 0.68
N GLY A 213 -3.61 12.37 -0.05
CA GLY A 213 -4.13 13.00 -1.26
C GLY A 213 -3.57 12.46 -2.58
N LYS A 214 -3.09 11.21 -2.60
CA LYS A 214 -2.54 10.55 -3.78
C LYS A 214 -3.52 10.49 -4.94
N SER A 215 -4.71 9.96 -4.69
CA SER A 215 -5.78 9.84 -5.70
C SER A 215 -6.31 11.20 -6.14
N THR A 216 -6.33 12.19 -5.24
CA THR A 216 -6.68 13.58 -5.57
C THR A 216 -5.69 14.18 -6.57
N LEU A 217 -4.38 13.97 -6.35
CA LEU A 217 -3.35 14.43 -7.28
C LEU A 217 -3.47 13.75 -8.65
N LEU A 218 -3.65 12.41 -8.67
CA LEU A 218 -3.83 11.70 -9.93
C LEU A 218 -5.07 12.17 -10.69
N ASN A 219 -6.20 12.39 -10.01
CA ASN A 219 -7.41 12.94 -10.61
C ASN A 219 -7.18 14.34 -11.19
N TYR A 220 -6.50 15.22 -10.44
CA TYR A 220 -6.19 16.57 -10.90
C TYR A 220 -5.35 16.57 -12.19
N LEU A 221 -4.39 15.65 -12.29
CA LEU A 221 -3.46 15.57 -13.42
C LEU A 221 -4.03 14.86 -14.65
N THR A 222 -5.04 14.00 -14.49
CA THR A 222 -5.40 13.04 -15.56
C THR A 222 -6.88 12.87 -15.81
N ASP A 223 -7.76 13.61 -15.14
CA ASP A 223 -9.24 13.42 -15.17
C ASP A 223 -9.65 11.94 -14.94
N ALA A 224 -8.89 11.24 -14.09
CA ALA A 224 -9.02 9.78 -13.93
C ALA A 224 -10.37 9.34 -13.34
N GLY A 225 -11.11 10.24 -12.70
CA GLY A 225 -12.41 9.95 -12.07
C GLY A 225 -12.32 8.92 -10.93
N ILE A 226 -11.16 8.82 -10.28
CA ILE A 226 -10.98 7.91 -9.14
C ILE A 226 -11.72 8.46 -7.93
N LEU A 227 -12.37 7.59 -7.18
CA LEU A 227 -12.99 7.96 -5.91
C LEU A 227 -11.93 8.50 -4.95
N ALA A 228 -11.95 9.81 -4.71
CA ALA A 228 -11.08 10.49 -3.77
C ALA A 228 -11.92 10.92 -2.56
N GLU A 229 -12.04 10.05 -1.57
CA GLU A 229 -12.74 10.32 -0.31
C GLU A 229 -11.74 10.65 0.80
N ASN A 230 -12.18 11.42 1.80
CA ASN A 230 -11.40 11.69 3.01
C ASN A 230 -11.46 10.48 3.97
N LYS A 231 -11.22 9.28 3.45
CA LYS A 231 -11.23 8.01 4.16
C LYS A 231 -9.90 7.28 4.00
N LEU A 232 -9.54 6.48 5.02
CA LEU A 232 -8.33 5.67 4.97
C LEU A 232 -8.54 4.51 3.98
N PHE A 233 -7.53 4.21 3.15
CA PHE A 233 -7.58 3.12 2.15
C PHE A 233 -8.72 3.24 1.12
N ALA A 234 -9.07 4.46 0.73
CA ALA A 234 -10.06 4.68 -0.35
C ALA A 234 -9.62 4.05 -1.69
N THR A 235 -8.32 3.90 -1.92
CA THR A 235 -7.74 3.22 -3.09
C THR A 235 -7.00 1.96 -2.65
N LEU A 236 -7.46 0.80 -3.13
CA LEU A 236 -6.78 -0.50 -2.95
C LEU A 236 -6.11 -0.96 -4.25
N ASP A 237 -6.78 -0.80 -5.37
CA ASP A 237 -6.29 -1.21 -6.68
C ASP A 237 -5.41 -0.10 -7.28
N PRO A 238 -4.18 -0.41 -7.76
CA PRO A 238 -3.33 0.60 -8.38
C PRO A 238 -3.98 1.09 -9.68
N THR A 239 -3.97 2.41 -9.84
CA THR A 239 -4.53 3.04 -11.05
C THR A 239 -3.45 3.78 -11.80
N THR A 240 -3.13 3.31 -13.02
CA THR A 240 -2.14 3.94 -13.90
C THR A 240 -2.82 4.78 -14.96
N ARG A 241 -2.32 6.00 -15.17
CA ARG A 241 -2.78 6.94 -16.19
C ARG A 241 -1.59 7.59 -16.91
N LYS A 242 -1.85 8.01 -18.15
CA LYS A 242 -0.89 8.82 -18.89
C LYS A 242 -0.97 10.26 -18.42
N CYS A 243 0.19 10.84 -18.11
CA CYS A 243 0.32 12.24 -17.74
C CYS A 243 1.30 12.91 -18.70
N ARG A 244 0.97 14.09 -19.23
CA ARG A 244 1.83 14.85 -20.10
C ARG A 244 2.64 15.85 -19.29
N LEU A 245 3.96 15.85 -19.46
CA LEU A 245 4.88 16.80 -18.83
C LEU A 245 4.96 18.11 -19.63
N PRO A 246 5.45 19.20 -19.03
CA PRO A 246 5.56 20.50 -19.68
C PRO A 246 6.37 20.47 -20.98
N GLY A 247 7.46 19.72 -21.06
CA GLY A 247 8.28 19.52 -22.25
C GLY A 247 7.63 18.67 -23.34
N GLY A 248 6.41 18.15 -23.09
CA GLY A 248 5.61 17.40 -24.07
C GLY A 248 5.76 15.88 -23.98
N GLU A 249 6.69 15.37 -23.18
CA GLU A 249 6.84 13.94 -22.89
C GLU A 249 5.62 13.39 -22.15
N THR A 250 5.31 12.11 -22.39
CA THR A 250 4.21 11.42 -21.72
C THR A 250 4.75 10.33 -20.81
N ILE A 251 4.47 10.43 -19.53
CA ILE A 251 4.81 9.45 -18.49
C ILE A 251 3.61 8.60 -18.11
N LEU A 252 3.88 7.47 -17.45
CA LEU A 252 2.87 6.66 -16.74
C LEU A 252 2.90 7.01 -15.25
N LEU A 253 1.82 7.62 -14.79
CA LEU A 253 1.64 7.98 -13.39
C LEU A 253 0.70 6.98 -12.71
N THR A 254 1.14 6.36 -11.62
CA THR A 254 0.40 5.31 -10.91
C THR A 254 0.10 5.72 -9.48
N ASP A 255 -1.18 5.76 -9.11
CA ASP A 255 -1.62 5.83 -7.71
C ASP A 255 -1.53 4.45 -7.08
N THR A 256 -0.99 4.37 -5.86
CA THR A 256 -0.82 3.12 -5.11
C THR A 256 -1.67 3.10 -3.85
N VAL A 257 -1.78 1.92 -3.23
CA VAL A 257 -2.41 1.78 -1.93
C VAL A 257 -1.67 2.64 -0.87
N GLY A 258 -2.44 3.29 0.01
CA GLY A 258 -1.86 4.09 1.07
C GLY A 258 -1.21 3.24 2.16
N PHE A 259 -0.13 3.74 2.75
CA PHE A 259 0.53 3.13 3.90
C PHE A 259 -0.10 3.55 5.22
N ILE A 260 0.12 2.77 6.25
CA ILE A 260 -0.36 3.01 7.60
C ILE A 260 0.64 2.47 8.62
N ARG A 261 0.62 3.01 9.83
CA ARG A 261 1.43 2.48 10.95
C ARG A 261 1.03 1.04 11.27
N ASN A 262 1.99 0.27 11.75
CA ASN A 262 1.77 -1.10 12.22
C ASN A 262 1.05 -1.97 11.18
N LEU A 263 1.35 -1.74 9.86
CA LEU A 263 0.81 -2.59 8.81
C LEU A 263 1.36 -4.02 9.00
N PRO A 264 0.51 -5.02 9.22
CA PRO A 264 0.96 -6.39 9.45
C PRO A 264 1.75 -6.96 8.27
N HIS A 265 2.88 -7.62 8.53
CA HIS A 265 3.74 -8.17 7.47
C HIS A 265 2.98 -9.13 6.52
N HIS A 266 2.04 -9.91 7.04
CA HIS A 266 1.24 -10.81 6.19
C HIS A 266 0.35 -10.05 5.21
N LEU A 267 -0.09 -8.81 5.52
CA LEU A 267 -0.83 -7.95 4.60
C LEU A 267 0.09 -7.34 3.54
N ILE A 268 1.33 -6.95 3.90
CA ILE A 268 2.33 -6.49 2.93
C ILE A 268 2.55 -7.59 1.86
N HIS A 269 2.70 -8.84 2.29
CA HIS A 269 2.84 -9.96 1.36
C HIS A 269 1.59 -10.20 0.50
N ALA A 270 0.40 -10.10 1.07
CA ALA A 270 -0.85 -10.28 0.34
C ALA A 270 -1.05 -9.23 -0.75
N PHE A 271 -0.61 -7.99 -0.49
CA PHE A 271 -0.76 -6.85 -1.41
C PHE A 271 0.55 -6.46 -2.13
N ARG A 272 1.56 -7.34 -2.08
CA ARG A 272 2.84 -7.08 -2.76
C ARG A 272 2.66 -6.72 -4.23
N SER A 273 1.72 -7.35 -4.92
CA SER A 273 1.49 -7.09 -6.34
C SER A 273 0.96 -5.68 -6.64
N THR A 274 0.24 -5.05 -5.71
CA THR A 274 -0.20 -3.65 -5.82
C THR A 274 0.94 -2.69 -5.49
N LEU A 275 1.88 -3.11 -4.65
CA LEU A 275 3.08 -2.38 -4.27
C LEU A 275 4.24 -2.55 -5.27
N ASP A 276 4.18 -3.57 -6.14
CA ASP A 276 5.16 -3.80 -7.21
C ASP A 276 5.28 -2.61 -8.18
N GLU A 277 4.25 -1.78 -8.29
CA GLU A 277 4.31 -0.56 -9.12
C GLU A 277 5.33 0.46 -8.55
N ALA A 278 5.49 0.55 -7.23
CA ALA A 278 6.53 1.37 -6.60
C ALA A 278 7.94 0.79 -6.87
N VAL A 279 8.09 -0.54 -6.77
CA VAL A 279 9.37 -1.23 -7.04
C VAL A 279 9.82 -1.05 -8.48
N ASN A 280 8.88 -0.97 -9.43
CA ASN A 280 9.19 -0.86 -10.85
C ASN A 280 9.13 0.58 -11.39
N ALA A 281 8.91 1.57 -10.53
CA ALA A 281 8.93 2.98 -10.91
C ALA A 281 10.36 3.47 -11.20
N ASP A 282 10.49 4.46 -12.09
CA ASP A 282 11.72 5.18 -12.36
C ASP A 282 11.89 6.34 -11.36
N LEU A 283 10.78 6.86 -10.82
CA LEU A 283 10.74 7.91 -9.80
C LEU A 283 9.58 7.64 -8.82
N LEU A 284 9.82 7.86 -7.53
CA LEU A 284 8.80 7.80 -6.47
C LEU A 284 8.38 9.20 -6.03
N LEU A 285 7.08 9.47 -5.99
CA LEU A 285 6.52 10.66 -5.35
C LEU A 285 6.00 10.24 -3.97
N ILE A 286 6.71 10.61 -2.90
CA ILE A 286 6.25 10.38 -1.53
C ILE A 286 5.30 11.51 -1.14
N MET A 287 4.00 11.22 -1.17
CA MET A 287 2.96 12.17 -0.76
C MET A 287 2.82 12.24 0.75
N VAL A 288 2.89 13.46 1.28
CA VAL A 288 2.81 13.76 2.71
C VAL A 288 1.71 14.79 2.95
N ASP A 289 0.89 14.60 3.96
CA ASP A 289 -0.06 15.63 4.42
C ASP A 289 0.71 16.70 5.20
N ALA A 290 0.89 17.89 4.62
CA ALA A 290 1.64 18.98 5.24
C ALA A 290 0.95 19.54 6.49
N SER A 291 -0.37 19.36 6.62
CA SER A 291 -1.18 19.84 7.74
C SER A 291 -1.19 18.87 8.92
N ASP A 292 -0.67 17.65 8.77
CA ASP A 292 -0.68 16.62 9.82
C ASP A 292 0.53 16.78 10.75
N ALA A 293 0.29 16.88 12.06
CA ALA A 293 1.33 16.92 13.08
C ALA A 293 2.24 15.69 13.10
N GLN A 294 1.77 14.55 12.54
CA GLN A 294 2.52 13.30 12.45
C GLN A 294 3.27 13.12 11.12
N ALA A 295 3.35 14.16 10.28
CA ALA A 295 3.97 14.10 8.95
C ALA A 295 5.38 13.47 8.96
N ALA A 296 6.24 13.85 9.90
CA ALA A 296 7.60 13.30 10.02
C ALA A 296 7.59 11.77 10.24
N SER A 297 6.79 11.30 11.18
CA SER A 297 6.68 9.86 11.47
C SER A 297 6.00 9.07 10.33
N GLN A 298 5.06 9.68 9.61
CA GLN A 298 4.43 9.07 8.43
C GLN A 298 5.44 8.88 7.28
N ILE A 299 6.38 9.82 7.12
CA ILE A 299 7.48 9.69 6.17
C ILE A 299 8.39 8.52 6.56
N GLU A 300 8.82 8.44 7.82
CA GLU A 300 9.67 7.34 8.31
C GLU A 300 9.02 5.96 8.07
N VAL A 301 7.72 5.82 8.37
CA VAL A 301 6.97 4.59 8.08
C VAL A 301 6.96 4.28 6.58
N THR A 302 6.77 5.30 5.74
CA THR A 302 6.76 5.14 4.28
C THR A 302 8.12 4.70 3.76
N GLU A 303 9.21 5.37 4.20
CA GLU A 303 10.59 5.04 3.83
C GLU A 303 10.98 3.62 4.25
N ALA A 304 10.65 3.22 5.49
CA ALA A 304 10.91 1.87 5.98
C ALA A 304 10.20 0.80 5.15
N LEU A 305 8.92 1.02 4.80
CA LEU A 305 8.18 0.09 3.94
C LEU A 305 8.74 0.02 2.52
N LEU A 306 9.17 1.14 1.93
CA LEU A 306 9.82 1.14 0.61
C LEU A 306 11.15 0.38 0.65
N GLN A 307 11.91 0.49 1.74
CA GLN A 307 13.13 -0.28 1.95
C GLN A 307 12.84 -1.79 2.01
N ASP A 308 11.84 -2.20 2.80
CA ASP A 308 11.41 -3.61 2.93
C ASP A 308 10.91 -4.19 1.60
N LEU A 309 10.33 -3.36 0.75
CA LEU A 309 9.87 -3.75 -0.60
C LEU A 309 11.00 -3.81 -1.62
N GLY A 310 12.21 -3.32 -1.30
CA GLY A 310 13.34 -3.23 -2.23
C GLY A 310 13.25 -2.05 -3.20
N ALA A 311 12.57 -0.98 -2.80
CA ALA A 311 12.44 0.27 -3.55
C ALA A 311 13.22 1.45 -2.91
N GLY A 312 14.04 1.17 -1.89
CA GLY A 312 14.76 2.21 -1.12
C GLY A 312 15.82 2.98 -1.90
N ASP A 313 16.37 2.39 -2.96
CA ASP A 313 17.42 3.02 -3.79
C ASP A 313 16.85 3.85 -4.96
N LYS A 314 15.52 3.97 -5.05
CA LYS A 314 14.87 4.73 -6.11
C LYS A 314 15.00 6.24 -5.90
N PRO A 315 15.08 7.05 -6.97
CA PRO A 315 14.94 8.49 -6.84
C PRO A 315 13.61 8.85 -6.18
N VAL A 316 13.64 9.77 -5.22
CA VAL A 316 12.48 10.19 -4.44
C VAL A 316 12.26 11.69 -4.55
N LEU A 317 11.01 12.09 -4.79
CA LEU A 317 10.52 13.45 -4.65
C LEU A 317 9.47 13.50 -3.52
N TYR A 318 9.76 14.26 -2.46
CA TYR A 318 8.83 14.46 -1.35
C TYR A 318 7.83 15.55 -1.70
N VAL A 319 6.54 15.21 -1.70
CA VAL A 319 5.46 16.10 -2.09
C VAL A 319 4.57 16.37 -0.88
N PHE A 320 4.78 17.50 -0.25
CA PHE A 320 3.98 17.99 0.88
C PHE A 320 2.70 18.62 0.34
N ASN A 321 1.63 17.84 0.43
CA ASN A 321 0.30 18.18 -0.06
C ASN A 321 -0.54 18.86 1.03
N LYS A 322 -1.68 19.42 0.65
CA LYS A 322 -2.63 20.15 1.51
C LYS A 322 -2.04 21.42 2.14
N CYS A 323 -1.09 22.06 1.48
CA CYS A 323 -0.48 23.29 1.99
C CYS A 323 -1.46 24.47 2.10
N ASP A 324 -2.63 24.37 1.48
CA ASP A 324 -3.78 25.27 1.65
C ASP A 324 -4.38 25.25 3.06
N LEU A 325 -4.22 24.14 3.80
CA LEU A 325 -4.64 23.99 5.20
C LEU A 325 -3.56 24.44 6.21
N GLY A 326 -2.39 24.86 5.72
CA GLY A 326 -1.21 25.22 6.52
C GLY A 326 -0.16 24.11 6.56
N VAL A 327 0.99 24.42 7.14
CA VAL A 327 2.11 23.48 7.33
C VAL A 327 2.36 23.32 8.82
N ALA A 328 2.04 22.15 9.35
CA ALA A 328 2.11 21.89 10.79
C ALA A 328 3.55 21.77 11.31
N ILE A 329 4.48 21.20 10.51
CA ILE A 329 5.86 20.97 10.94
C ILE A 329 6.86 21.34 9.83
N PRO A 330 7.45 22.56 9.86
CA PRO A 330 8.55 22.91 8.95
C PRO A 330 9.76 21.97 9.07
N GLY A 331 9.98 21.36 10.25
CA GLY A 331 11.10 20.46 10.54
C GLY A 331 11.01 19.06 9.90
N ALA A 332 9.85 18.63 9.40
CA ALA A 332 9.71 17.34 8.72
C ALA A 332 10.57 17.23 7.44
N VAL A 333 11.08 18.36 6.96
CA VAL A 333 11.92 18.51 5.76
C VAL A 333 13.42 18.42 6.07
N HIS A 334 13.82 18.43 7.34
CA HIS A 334 15.24 18.48 7.72
C HIS A 334 16.00 17.26 7.15
N GLY A 335 17.05 17.58 6.40
CA GLY A 335 17.96 16.58 5.81
C GLY A 335 17.43 15.85 4.56
N ARG A 336 16.28 16.29 4.02
CA ARG A 336 15.74 15.73 2.76
C ARG A 336 15.97 16.70 1.61
N GLU A 337 16.49 16.16 0.53
CA GLU A 337 16.59 16.82 -0.77
C GLU A 337 15.30 16.58 -1.57
N ASN A 338 15.08 17.35 -2.62
CA ASN A 338 13.92 17.16 -3.53
C ASN A 338 12.56 17.25 -2.80
N VAL A 339 12.26 18.42 -2.26
CA VAL A 339 11.01 18.70 -1.54
C VAL A 339 10.17 19.72 -2.29
N MET A 340 8.88 19.42 -2.45
CA MET A 340 7.89 20.28 -3.08
C MET A 340 6.65 20.46 -2.19
N TYR A 341 6.07 21.65 -2.19
CA TYR A 341 4.81 21.95 -1.49
C TYR A 341 3.72 22.23 -2.50
N ILE A 342 2.60 21.52 -2.37
CA ILE A 342 1.45 21.64 -3.27
C ILE A 342 0.12 21.61 -2.51
N SER A 343 -0.94 22.00 -3.21
CA SER A 343 -2.30 21.61 -2.88
C SER A 343 -2.94 20.94 -4.11
N ALA A 344 -3.11 19.63 -4.04
CA ALA A 344 -3.76 18.86 -5.10
C ALA A 344 -5.25 19.24 -5.26
N ALA A 345 -5.87 19.78 -4.21
CA ALA A 345 -7.26 20.23 -4.24
C ALA A 345 -7.44 21.54 -5.00
N THR A 346 -6.50 22.48 -4.85
CA THR A 346 -6.57 23.82 -5.48
C THR A 346 -5.73 23.94 -6.73
N GLY A 347 -4.82 22.99 -7.00
CA GLY A 347 -3.85 23.04 -8.09
C GLY A 347 -2.59 23.86 -7.77
N GLN A 348 -2.49 24.46 -6.58
CA GLN A 348 -1.33 25.25 -6.20
C GLN A 348 -0.05 24.42 -6.24
N GLY A 349 0.97 24.91 -6.94
CA GLY A 349 2.29 24.27 -7.03
C GLY A 349 2.38 23.07 -7.97
N VAL A 350 1.27 22.61 -8.55
CA VAL A 350 1.23 21.39 -9.38
C VAL A 350 2.02 21.55 -10.69
N GLU A 351 1.99 22.72 -11.34
CA GLU A 351 2.81 22.96 -12.54
C GLU A 351 4.30 22.86 -12.26
N ARG A 352 4.74 23.41 -11.12
CA ARG A 352 6.14 23.29 -10.67
C ARG A 352 6.52 21.86 -10.31
N LEU A 353 5.57 21.09 -9.76
CA LEU A 353 5.75 19.67 -9.49
C LEU A 353 6.02 18.90 -10.80
N LEU A 354 5.23 19.14 -11.86
CA LEU A 354 5.43 18.48 -13.15
C LEU A 354 6.79 18.83 -13.77
N ALA A 355 7.22 20.10 -13.68
CA ALA A 355 8.54 20.52 -14.16
C ALA A 355 9.67 19.81 -13.37
N ARG A 356 9.53 19.68 -12.03
CA ARG A 356 10.52 18.99 -11.21
C ARG A 356 10.58 17.49 -11.49
N ILE A 357 9.43 16.85 -11.73
CA ILE A 357 9.37 15.45 -12.19
C ILE A 357 10.16 15.28 -13.49
N GLU A 358 9.95 16.17 -14.46
CA GLU A 358 10.65 16.13 -15.75
C GLU A 358 12.17 16.29 -15.58
N GLU A 359 12.61 17.27 -14.78
CA GLU A 359 14.03 17.44 -14.44
C GLU A 359 14.63 16.18 -13.84
N MET A 360 13.99 15.60 -12.81
CA MET A 360 14.50 14.41 -12.11
C MET A 360 14.53 13.16 -12.99
N LEU A 361 13.58 13.00 -13.91
CA LEU A 361 13.60 11.90 -14.87
C LEU A 361 14.73 12.04 -15.88
N HIS A 362 15.17 13.29 -16.14
CA HIS A 362 16.31 13.58 -17.01
C HIS A 362 17.63 13.75 -16.25
N GLU A 363 17.65 13.71 -14.91
CA GLU A 363 18.88 13.68 -14.12
C GLU A 363 19.71 12.45 -14.51
N GLY A 364 20.97 12.69 -14.92
CA GLY A 364 21.83 11.65 -15.49
C GLY A 364 21.68 11.44 -17.00
N SER A 365 20.85 12.24 -17.68
CA SER A 365 20.83 12.22 -19.16
C SER A 365 22.13 12.77 -19.73
N ARG A 366 22.63 12.11 -20.77
CA ARG A 366 23.86 12.50 -21.47
C ARG A 366 23.58 12.85 -22.91
N ARG A 367 24.31 13.84 -23.39
CA ARG A 367 24.37 14.15 -24.82
C ARG A 367 25.26 13.15 -25.52
N VAL A 368 24.69 12.35 -26.41
CA VAL A 368 25.38 11.28 -27.13
C VAL A 368 25.12 11.42 -28.62
N THR A 369 26.14 11.18 -29.42
CA THR A 369 26.02 11.08 -30.88
C THR A 369 26.02 9.62 -31.28
N PHE A 370 24.89 9.15 -31.82
CA PHE A 370 24.74 7.78 -32.32
C PHE A 370 24.95 7.73 -33.82
N ARG A 371 25.68 6.71 -34.30
CA ARG A 371 25.83 6.39 -35.71
C ARG A 371 25.00 5.15 -36.03
N ILE A 372 23.83 5.35 -36.62
CA ILE A 372 22.84 4.30 -36.87
C ILE A 372 22.88 3.90 -38.33
N PRO A 373 23.22 2.63 -38.67
CA PRO A 373 23.23 2.13 -40.05
C PRO A 373 21.88 2.30 -40.75
N ASN A 374 21.86 2.59 -42.03
CA ASN A 374 20.65 2.86 -42.80
C ASN A 374 19.68 1.67 -42.88
N ASP A 375 20.15 0.45 -42.66
CA ASP A 375 19.34 -0.78 -42.57
C ASP A 375 18.60 -0.93 -41.22
N LYS A 376 18.91 -0.09 -40.21
CA LYS A 376 18.34 -0.16 -38.85
C LYS A 376 17.53 1.05 -38.49
N GLN A 377 16.71 1.55 -39.40
CA GLN A 377 15.87 2.73 -39.19
C GLN A 377 14.88 2.60 -38.02
N GLY A 378 14.53 1.37 -37.59
CA GLY A 378 13.73 1.13 -36.38
C GLY A 378 14.36 1.71 -35.10
N VAL A 379 15.69 1.85 -35.06
CA VAL A 379 16.45 2.43 -33.94
C VAL A 379 16.19 3.94 -33.83
N LEU A 380 16.06 4.65 -34.96
CA LEU A 380 15.70 6.07 -34.99
C LEU A 380 14.35 6.31 -34.29
N SER A 381 13.40 5.40 -34.47
CA SER A 381 12.09 5.49 -33.82
C SER A 381 12.17 5.41 -32.29
N ILE A 382 13.19 4.75 -31.73
CA ILE A 382 13.44 4.69 -30.29
C ILE A 382 13.92 6.07 -29.81
N LEU A 383 14.88 6.70 -30.51
CA LEU A 383 15.38 8.04 -30.18
C LEU A 383 14.27 9.09 -30.27
N TYR A 384 13.48 9.09 -31.32
CA TYR A 384 12.37 10.04 -31.46
C TYR A 384 11.27 9.91 -30.41
N ARG A 385 11.12 8.71 -29.82
CA ARG A 385 10.10 8.46 -28.80
C ARG A 385 10.58 8.72 -27.38
N ASN A 386 11.87 8.51 -27.12
CA ASN A 386 12.41 8.35 -25.77
C ASN A 386 13.62 9.24 -25.47
N ALA A 387 13.98 10.16 -26.40
CA ALA A 387 15.13 11.03 -26.25
C ALA A 387 14.84 12.40 -26.86
N THR A 388 15.55 13.41 -26.38
CA THR A 388 15.51 14.75 -27.01
C THR A 388 16.54 14.77 -28.13
N VAL A 389 16.07 14.65 -29.37
CA VAL A 389 16.92 14.71 -30.56
C VAL A 389 17.26 16.17 -30.88
N GLU A 390 18.56 16.50 -30.85
CA GLU A 390 19.05 17.86 -31.10
C GLU A 390 19.51 18.09 -32.54
N ASP A 391 20.19 17.12 -33.15
CA ASP A 391 20.71 17.21 -34.51
C ASP A 391 20.65 15.86 -35.23
N ILE A 392 20.39 15.89 -36.54
CA ILE A 392 20.37 14.69 -37.38
C ILE A 392 21.07 15.00 -38.68
N ARG A 393 22.05 14.13 -39.03
CA ARG A 393 22.80 14.19 -40.27
C ARG A 393 22.66 12.88 -41.04
N TYR A 394 22.08 12.95 -42.21
CA TYR A 394 21.92 11.80 -43.08
C TYR A 394 23.18 11.59 -43.93
N GLY A 395 23.86 10.48 -43.72
CA GLY A 395 25.00 10.06 -44.50
C GLY A 395 24.64 8.95 -45.51
N THR A 396 25.60 8.58 -46.36
CA THR A 396 25.40 7.54 -47.38
C THR A 396 25.20 6.14 -46.74
N ASP A 397 25.89 5.83 -45.65
CA ASP A 397 25.93 4.51 -45.04
C ASP A 397 25.22 4.46 -43.68
N ALA A 398 25.12 5.60 -42.99
CA ALA A 398 24.54 5.70 -41.66
C ALA A 398 23.93 7.10 -41.40
N VAL A 399 23.02 7.19 -40.48
CA VAL A 399 22.47 8.43 -39.94
C VAL A 399 23.17 8.73 -38.62
N GLU A 400 23.75 9.93 -38.51
CA GLU A 400 24.29 10.44 -37.23
C GLU A 400 23.23 11.24 -36.53
N VAL A 401 22.92 10.87 -35.27
CA VAL A 401 21.90 11.51 -34.45
C VAL A 401 22.54 11.95 -33.15
N THR A 402 22.55 13.25 -32.89
CA THR A 402 22.90 13.79 -31.58
C THR A 402 21.64 13.95 -30.75
N ALA A 403 21.58 13.26 -29.63
CA ALA A 403 20.42 13.26 -28.74
C ALA A 403 20.85 13.28 -27.27
N VAL A 404 20.00 13.88 -26.43
CA VAL A 404 20.09 13.75 -24.98
C VAL A 404 19.31 12.50 -24.59
N VAL A 405 19.99 11.52 -23.99
CA VAL A 405 19.44 10.21 -23.62
C VAL A 405 19.67 9.90 -22.16
N ASP A 406 18.72 9.25 -21.52
CA ASP A 406 18.87 8.69 -20.19
C ASP A 406 19.69 7.38 -20.21
N ALA A 407 20.04 6.88 -19.02
CA ALA A 407 20.81 5.63 -18.88
C ALA A 407 20.14 4.42 -19.54
N ARG A 408 18.82 4.40 -19.57
CA ARG A 408 18.00 3.31 -20.10
C ARG A 408 18.03 3.30 -21.63
N VAL A 409 17.79 4.45 -22.25
CA VAL A 409 17.85 4.61 -23.72
C VAL A 409 19.28 4.39 -24.18
N TYR A 410 20.27 4.92 -23.45
CA TYR A 410 21.67 4.69 -23.74
C TYR A 410 22.03 3.20 -23.70
N GLY A 411 21.60 2.46 -22.66
CA GLY A 411 21.85 1.02 -22.56
C GLY A 411 21.33 0.20 -23.76
N GLN A 412 20.21 0.63 -24.35
CA GLN A 412 19.65 0.00 -25.56
C GLN A 412 20.42 0.34 -26.84
N LEU A 413 21.02 1.54 -26.88
CA LEU A 413 21.62 2.11 -28.08
C LEU A 413 23.15 2.21 -28.00
N ARG A 414 23.76 1.79 -26.91
CA ARG A 414 25.22 1.83 -26.64
C ARG A 414 26.10 1.34 -27.82
N VAL A 415 25.61 0.35 -28.56
CA VAL A 415 26.31 -0.24 -29.71
C VAL A 415 26.49 0.77 -30.85
N TYR A 416 25.70 1.82 -30.90
CA TYR A 416 25.68 2.86 -31.93
C TYR A 416 26.38 4.14 -31.48
N ASP A 417 26.89 4.21 -30.25
CA ASP A 417 27.60 5.38 -29.73
C ASP A 417 28.90 5.59 -30.48
N THR A 418 29.17 6.81 -30.93
CA THR A 418 30.38 7.18 -31.65
C THR A 418 31.60 7.39 -30.74
N ASP A 419 31.37 7.65 -29.44
CA ASP A 419 32.39 7.89 -28.43
C ASP A 419 31.95 7.25 -27.08
N PRO A 420 31.96 5.90 -26.98
CA PRO A 420 31.50 5.22 -25.78
C PRO A 420 32.43 5.55 -24.59
N PRO A 421 31.87 5.82 -23.39
CA PRO A 421 32.66 6.11 -22.20
C PRO A 421 33.64 4.95 -21.89
N LYS A 422 34.82 5.27 -21.44
CA LYS A 422 35.82 4.28 -20.98
C LYS A 422 35.22 3.58 -19.74
N GLU A 423 35.52 2.30 -19.53
CA GLU A 423 34.94 1.42 -18.47
C GLU A 423 35.03 1.97 -17.02
N THR A 424 35.73 3.07 -16.79
CA THR A 424 35.91 3.73 -15.50
C THR A 424 34.90 4.87 -15.21
N ASP A 425 34.16 5.34 -16.19
CA ASP A 425 33.17 6.40 -16.00
C ASP A 425 31.80 5.77 -15.69
N GLN A 426 31.45 5.76 -14.42
CA GLN A 426 30.10 5.41 -13.98
C GLN A 426 29.08 6.41 -14.55
N TRP A 427 27.95 5.90 -14.96
CA TRP A 427 26.76 6.70 -15.32
C TRP A 427 26.29 7.51 -14.15
#